data_bdd39dd73e7c3282cb2656b4e6261fa9
#
_entry.id   bdd39dd73e7c3282cb2656b4e6261fa9
#
_cell.length_a   1.000
_cell.length_b   1.000
_cell.length_c   1.000
_cell.angle_alpha   90.00
_cell.angle_beta   90.00
_cell.angle_gamma   90.00
#
_symmetry.space_group_name_H-M   'P 1'
#
loop_
_entity.id
_entity.type
_entity.pdbx_description
1 polymer ?
#
loop_
_entity_poly.entity_id
_entity_poly.type
_entity_poly.pdbx_seq_one_letter_code
_entity_poly.pdbx_strand_id
1 'polypeptide(L)'
;MPAEIPFADLAFLYAPQIVLAMLLAVGCAVLGVLAQVRQLAVVSLTITQACTAGSAIALAFAWQHDLSAIVLAVAMALPVHFLSRRQNTGAVLVIAFVIYAALAELLVGMFGLPDHVVRSYFGDVLLTTPDLFLLVVITLAALLLLALLFRKAIILWLIDSDEALLAGVRVAWLEFGFFLALSLAIAMAGRVLGGFQTAAQVVIPGYIGLRALRSLRAALIFAGIFAALATGCGFLASLVSVPTASGTLYISTSSTIILTLGLGLFLVWMGMKVLGRAGCSGAKAGSPS
;
A
#
# COMPACT_ATOMS: atom_id res chain seq x y z
N MET A 1 -32.07 -4.76 -25.13
CA MET A 1 -30.65 -4.47 -24.82
C MET A 1 -30.68 -3.36 -23.80
N PRO A 2 -30.19 -3.52 -22.58
CA PRO A 2 -30.03 -2.39 -21.66
C PRO A 2 -29.02 -1.42 -22.30
N ALA A 3 -29.35 -0.12 -22.29
CA ALA A 3 -28.50 0.91 -22.84
C ALA A 3 -27.14 0.84 -22.19
N GLU A 4 -26.08 0.60 -22.96
CA GLU A 4 -24.71 0.62 -22.47
C GLU A 4 -24.43 2.04 -21.99
N ILE A 5 -24.22 2.18 -20.68
CA ILE A 5 -23.85 3.46 -20.08
C ILE A 5 -22.51 3.86 -20.71
N PRO A 6 -22.36 5.04 -21.29
CA PRO A 6 -21.11 5.46 -21.91
C PRO A 6 -19.99 5.49 -20.85
N PHE A 7 -18.78 5.09 -21.24
CA PHE A 7 -17.60 5.01 -20.36
C PHE A 7 -17.34 6.30 -19.57
N ALA A 8 -17.61 7.46 -20.19
CA ALA A 8 -17.46 8.77 -19.55
C ALA A 8 -18.40 8.96 -18.36
N ASP A 9 -19.66 8.51 -18.48
CA ASP A 9 -20.65 8.63 -17.40
C ASP A 9 -20.32 7.67 -16.24
N LEU A 10 -19.81 6.47 -16.53
CA LEU A 10 -19.31 5.55 -15.54
C LEU A 10 -18.10 6.13 -14.78
N ALA A 11 -17.13 6.68 -15.49
CA ALA A 11 -15.97 7.31 -14.89
C ALA A 11 -16.34 8.50 -14.01
N PHE A 12 -17.32 9.29 -14.41
CA PHE A 12 -17.83 10.41 -13.61
C PHE A 12 -18.59 9.94 -12.36
N LEU A 13 -19.38 8.89 -12.47
CA LEU A 13 -20.11 8.30 -11.35
C LEU A 13 -19.16 7.78 -10.26
N TYR A 14 -18.04 7.17 -10.65
CA TYR A 14 -17.04 6.63 -9.73
C TYR A 14 -15.88 7.59 -9.41
N ALA A 15 -15.97 8.86 -9.84
CA ALA A 15 -14.92 9.85 -9.58
C ALA A 15 -14.53 10.00 -8.10
N PRO A 16 -15.45 10.03 -7.12
CA PRO A 16 -15.07 10.10 -5.70
C PRO A 16 -14.26 8.88 -5.24
N GLN A 17 -14.63 7.69 -5.67
CA GLN A 17 -13.94 6.43 -5.34
C GLN A 17 -12.55 6.38 -5.97
N ILE A 18 -12.40 6.85 -7.20
CA ILE A 18 -11.11 6.97 -7.88
C ILE A 18 -10.19 7.91 -7.10
N VAL A 19 -10.68 9.09 -6.72
CA VAL A 19 -9.91 10.07 -5.95
C VAL A 19 -9.50 9.50 -4.59
N LEU A 20 -10.39 8.81 -3.90
CA LEU A 20 -10.08 8.15 -2.63
C LEU A 20 -8.99 7.09 -2.80
N ALA A 21 -9.12 6.23 -3.80
CA ALA A 21 -8.12 5.19 -4.10
C ALA A 21 -6.75 5.81 -4.40
N MET A 22 -6.70 6.90 -5.17
CA MET A 22 -5.46 7.63 -5.48
C MET A 22 -4.85 8.26 -4.22
N LEU A 23 -5.66 8.87 -3.35
CA LEU A 23 -5.17 9.45 -2.09
C LEU A 23 -4.59 8.37 -1.16
N LEU A 24 -5.29 7.24 -1.01
CA LEU A 24 -4.78 6.10 -0.25
C LEU A 24 -3.49 5.54 -0.85
N ALA A 25 -3.43 5.41 -2.18
CA ALA A 25 -2.24 4.95 -2.89
C ALA A 25 -1.04 5.87 -2.63
N VAL A 26 -1.22 7.20 -2.67
CA VAL A 26 -0.18 8.17 -2.33
C VAL A 26 0.27 8.02 -0.89
N GLY A 27 -0.67 7.93 0.06
CA GLY A 27 -0.36 7.73 1.48
C GLY A 27 0.46 6.46 1.72
N CYS A 28 0.01 5.33 1.16
CA CYS A 28 0.72 4.06 1.24
C CYS A 28 2.10 4.10 0.58
N ALA A 29 2.23 4.75 -0.59
CA ALA A 29 3.50 4.89 -1.29
C ALA A 29 4.52 5.72 -0.51
N VAL A 30 4.10 6.84 0.08
CA VAL A 30 4.96 7.70 0.92
C VAL A 30 5.46 6.93 2.14
N LEU A 31 4.55 6.27 2.88
CA LEU A 31 4.93 5.43 4.02
C LEU A 31 5.81 4.25 3.59
N GLY A 32 5.54 3.69 2.41
CA GLY A 32 6.33 2.62 1.81
C GLY A 32 7.77 3.02 1.49
N VAL A 33 8.00 4.23 0.96
CA VAL A 33 9.36 4.77 0.77
C VAL A 33 10.10 4.86 2.11
N LEU A 34 9.46 5.44 3.14
CA LEU A 34 10.06 5.57 4.47
C LEU A 34 10.37 4.20 5.11
N ALA A 35 9.43 3.25 4.97
CA ALA A 35 9.62 1.88 5.45
C ALA A 35 10.80 1.18 4.74
N GLN A 36 10.97 1.39 3.44
CA GLN A 36 12.05 0.76 2.69
C GLN A 36 13.42 1.36 2.97
N VAL A 37 13.52 2.67 3.22
CA VAL A 37 14.76 3.31 3.70
C VAL A 37 15.24 2.65 4.99
N ARG A 38 14.32 2.24 5.85
CA ARG A 38 14.61 1.50 7.10
C ARG A 38 14.63 -0.01 6.93
N GLN A 39 14.63 -0.52 5.69
CA GLN A 39 14.60 -1.95 5.36
C GLN A 39 13.40 -2.71 5.97
N LEU A 40 12.28 -2.02 6.21
CA LEU A 40 11.06 -2.57 6.79
C LEU A 40 10.06 -3.08 5.73
N ALA A 41 10.50 -3.39 4.50
CA ALA A 41 9.63 -3.87 3.43
C ALA A 41 8.90 -5.17 3.82
N VAL A 42 9.60 -6.13 4.41
CA VAL A 42 9.00 -7.39 4.87
C VAL A 42 8.07 -7.15 6.05
N VAL A 43 8.40 -6.20 6.93
CA VAL A 43 7.53 -5.79 8.06
C VAL A 43 6.21 -5.27 7.52
N SER A 44 6.23 -4.39 6.51
CA SER A 44 5.01 -3.82 5.94
C SER A 44 4.12 -4.89 5.27
N LEU A 45 4.71 -5.87 4.59
CA LEU A 45 3.98 -7.02 4.04
C LEU A 45 3.35 -7.87 5.15
N THR A 46 4.06 -8.12 6.24
CA THR A 46 3.52 -8.88 7.39
C THR A 46 2.38 -8.12 8.08
N ILE A 47 2.50 -6.79 8.19
CA ILE A 47 1.44 -5.93 8.73
C ILE A 47 0.18 -6.02 7.87
N THR A 48 0.29 -6.06 6.53
CA THR A 48 -0.90 -6.19 5.68
C THR A 48 -1.69 -7.47 5.96
N GLN A 49 -1.00 -8.59 6.14
CA GLN A 49 -1.67 -9.85 6.49
C GLN A 49 -2.22 -9.85 7.92
N ALA A 50 -1.50 -9.27 8.87
CA ALA A 50 -1.99 -9.11 10.24
C ALA A 50 -3.27 -8.25 10.28
N CYS A 51 -3.31 -7.15 9.54
CA CYS A 51 -4.50 -6.32 9.41
C CYS A 51 -5.66 -7.06 8.76
N THR A 52 -5.39 -7.87 7.72
CA THR A 52 -6.41 -8.70 7.07
C THR A 52 -6.96 -9.75 8.03
N ALA A 53 -6.10 -10.43 8.79
CA ALA A 53 -6.52 -11.39 9.82
C ALA A 53 -7.38 -10.71 10.91
N GLY A 54 -6.99 -9.52 11.36
CA GLY A 54 -7.76 -8.74 12.31
C GLY A 54 -9.15 -8.36 11.79
N SER A 55 -9.24 -7.93 10.53
CA SER A 55 -10.53 -7.66 9.88
C SER A 55 -11.39 -8.92 9.76
N ALA A 56 -10.80 -10.07 9.42
CA ALA A 56 -11.49 -11.35 9.34
C ALA A 56 -12.05 -11.78 10.72
N ILE A 57 -11.30 -11.58 11.81
CA ILE A 57 -11.78 -11.85 13.17
C ILE A 57 -12.97 -10.93 13.50
N ALA A 58 -12.88 -9.63 13.23
CA ALA A 58 -13.98 -8.70 13.51
C ALA A 58 -15.27 -9.11 12.80
N LEU A 59 -15.17 -9.57 11.56
CA LEU A 59 -16.30 -10.07 10.77
C LEU A 59 -16.86 -11.40 11.29
N ALA A 60 -15.98 -12.34 11.68
CA ALA A 60 -16.37 -13.63 12.23
C ALA A 60 -17.20 -13.48 13.52
N PHE A 61 -16.90 -12.47 14.35
CA PHE A 61 -17.65 -12.15 15.56
C PHE A 61 -18.80 -11.15 15.34
N ALA A 62 -19.15 -10.86 14.07
CA ALA A 62 -20.22 -9.92 13.69
C ALA A 62 -20.06 -8.51 14.29
N TRP A 63 -18.83 -8.08 14.51
CA TRP A 63 -18.54 -6.71 14.94
C TRP A 63 -18.67 -5.76 13.75
N GLN A 64 -19.90 -5.34 13.50
CA GLN A 64 -20.30 -4.61 12.28
C GLN A 64 -19.77 -3.18 12.16
N HIS A 65 -19.11 -2.66 13.20
CA HIS A 65 -18.56 -1.30 13.15
C HIS A 65 -17.19 -1.29 12.48
N ASP A 66 -17.01 -0.44 11.48
CA ASP A 66 -15.72 -0.25 10.77
C ASP A 66 -14.57 0.06 11.73
N LEU A 67 -14.84 0.82 12.78
CA LEU A 67 -13.85 1.13 13.82
C LEU A 67 -13.35 -0.11 14.56
N SER A 68 -14.21 -1.07 14.89
CA SER A 68 -13.80 -2.30 15.59
C SER A 68 -12.88 -3.16 14.72
N ALA A 69 -13.16 -3.26 13.42
CA ALA A 69 -12.32 -3.97 12.48
C ALA A 69 -10.93 -3.32 12.33
N ILE A 70 -10.88 -1.97 12.29
CA ILE A 70 -9.63 -1.24 12.20
C ILE A 70 -8.81 -1.39 13.48
N VAL A 71 -9.44 -1.22 14.65
CA VAL A 71 -8.78 -1.40 15.95
C VAL A 71 -8.19 -2.81 16.07
N LEU A 72 -8.95 -3.84 15.68
CA LEU A 72 -8.49 -5.21 15.74
C LEU A 72 -7.38 -5.49 14.70
N ALA A 73 -7.50 -4.92 13.50
CA ALA A 73 -6.44 -5.00 12.49
C ALA A 73 -5.12 -4.41 13.00
N VAL A 74 -5.16 -3.23 13.62
CA VAL A 74 -3.97 -2.60 14.23
C VAL A 74 -3.47 -3.42 15.41
N ALA A 75 -4.35 -3.95 16.25
CA ALA A 75 -3.97 -4.80 17.38
C ALA A 75 -3.24 -6.07 16.93
N MET A 76 -3.70 -6.72 15.86
CA MET A 76 -3.04 -7.88 15.28
C MET A 76 -1.69 -7.55 14.62
N ALA A 77 -1.44 -6.31 14.25
CA ALA A 77 -0.15 -5.86 13.77
C ALA A 77 0.88 -5.63 14.91
N LEU A 78 0.45 -5.36 16.15
CA LEU A 78 1.38 -5.09 17.26
C LEU A 78 2.44 -6.19 17.51
N PRO A 79 2.11 -7.49 17.48
CA PRO A 79 3.12 -8.55 17.61
C PRO A 79 4.22 -8.46 16.55
N VAL A 80 3.91 -8.00 15.33
CA VAL A 80 4.89 -7.83 14.25
C VAL A 80 5.96 -6.82 14.62
N HIS A 81 5.60 -5.74 15.34
CA HIS A 81 6.56 -4.76 15.84
C HIS A 81 7.58 -5.37 16.78
N PHE A 82 7.14 -6.22 17.72
CA PHE A 82 8.04 -6.89 18.66
C PHE A 82 8.90 -7.94 17.97
N LEU A 83 8.35 -8.67 17.00
CA LEU A 83 9.08 -9.63 16.18
C LEU A 83 10.17 -8.94 15.34
N SER A 84 9.88 -7.75 14.79
CA SER A 84 10.82 -7.02 13.93
C SER A 84 12.07 -6.53 14.63
N ARG A 85 12.12 -6.53 15.97
CA ARG A 85 13.26 -6.10 16.77
C ARG A 85 14.25 -7.23 17.13
N ARG A 86 13.93 -8.50 16.80
CA ARG A 86 14.78 -9.66 17.13
C ARG A 86 15.81 -9.94 16.03
N GLN A 87 16.90 -10.59 16.38
CA GLN A 87 17.87 -11.11 15.40
C GLN A 87 17.21 -12.18 14.52
N ASN A 88 17.60 -12.25 13.23
CA ASN A 88 17.00 -13.11 12.19
C ASN A 88 15.54 -12.73 11.82
N THR A 89 15.25 -11.46 11.85
CA THR A 89 13.91 -10.88 11.68
C THR A 89 13.22 -11.29 10.38
N GLY A 90 13.95 -11.45 9.27
CA GLY A 90 13.36 -11.74 7.96
C GLY A 90 12.57 -13.05 7.90
N ALA A 91 13.17 -14.15 8.36
CA ALA A 91 12.52 -15.47 8.35
C ALA A 91 11.30 -15.50 9.29
N VAL A 92 11.44 -14.93 10.49
CA VAL A 92 10.35 -14.86 11.49
C VAL A 92 9.17 -14.05 10.96
N LEU A 93 9.44 -12.95 10.26
CA LEU A 93 8.39 -12.13 9.66
C LEU A 93 7.68 -12.84 8.51
N VAL A 94 8.41 -13.59 7.68
CA VAL A 94 7.79 -14.42 6.62
C VAL A 94 6.92 -15.51 7.23
N ILE A 95 7.34 -16.17 8.30
CA ILE A 95 6.52 -17.15 9.02
C ILE A 95 5.26 -16.49 9.58
N ALA A 96 5.39 -15.32 10.22
CA ALA A 96 4.25 -14.57 10.73
C ALA A 96 3.28 -14.17 9.59
N PHE A 97 3.80 -13.73 8.44
CA PHE A 97 3.01 -13.45 7.24
C PHE A 97 2.14 -14.65 6.83
N VAL A 98 2.76 -15.84 6.74
CA VAL A 98 2.04 -17.08 6.36
C VAL A 98 1.01 -17.47 7.41
N ILE A 99 1.34 -17.36 8.71
CA ILE A 99 0.39 -17.67 9.79
C ILE A 99 -0.82 -16.74 9.76
N TYR A 100 -0.61 -15.42 9.59
CA TYR A 100 -1.72 -14.47 9.51
C TYR A 100 -2.58 -14.70 8.26
N ALA A 101 -1.97 -15.02 7.11
CA ALA A 101 -2.70 -15.35 5.90
C ALA A 101 -3.57 -16.61 6.10
N ALA A 102 -2.97 -17.67 6.66
CA ALA A 102 -3.69 -18.92 6.96
C ALA A 102 -4.82 -18.71 7.99
N LEU A 103 -4.59 -17.87 9.02
CA LEU A 103 -5.62 -17.54 10.01
C LEU A 103 -6.83 -16.85 9.37
N ALA A 104 -6.57 -15.88 8.49
CA ALA A 104 -7.64 -15.17 7.82
C ALA A 104 -8.44 -16.10 6.90
N GLU A 105 -7.76 -16.96 6.13
CA GLU A 105 -8.40 -17.95 5.26
C GLU A 105 -9.21 -18.98 6.04
N LEU A 106 -8.68 -19.47 7.16
CA LEU A 106 -9.37 -20.39 8.05
C LEU A 106 -10.67 -19.79 8.59
N LEU A 107 -10.63 -18.52 9.03
CA LEU A 107 -11.83 -17.83 9.55
C LEU A 107 -12.89 -17.67 8.46
N VAL A 108 -12.49 -17.29 7.25
CA VAL A 108 -13.40 -17.20 6.10
C VAL A 108 -14.08 -18.54 5.84
N GLY A 109 -13.32 -19.63 5.84
CA GLY A 109 -13.84 -20.98 5.59
C GLY A 109 -14.74 -21.50 6.71
N MET A 110 -14.33 -21.32 7.99
CA MET A 110 -15.08 -21.85 9.15
C MET A 110 -16.42 -21.14 9.38
N PHE A 111 -16.46 -19.83 9.21
CA PHE A 111 -17.67 -19.04 9.48
C PHE A 111 -18.55 -18.88 8.25
N GLY A 112 -18.19 -19.48 7.10
CA GLY A 112 -18.94 -19.35 5.85
C GLY A 112 -19.17 -17.88 5.52
N LEU A 113 -18.15 -17.03 5.78
CA LEU A 113 -18.27 -15.59 5.61
C LEU A 113 -18.63 -15.32 4.16
N PRO A 114 -19.67 -14.49 3.91
CA PRO A 114 -20.13 -14.26 2.57
C PRO A 114 -19.03 -13.61 1.72
N ASP A 115 -19.19 -13.63 0.39
CA ASP A 115 -18.26 -13.10 -0.62
C ASP A 115 -17.70 -11.71 -0.35
N HIS A 116 -18.37 -10.92 0.50
CA HIS A 116 -17.88 -9.62 0.96
C HIS A 116 -16.54 -9.70 1.72
N VAL A 117 -16.27 -10.81 2.40
CA VAL A 117 -15.02 -11.03 3.14
C VAL A 117 -13.92 -11.45 2.18
N VAL A 118 -14.25 -12.32 1.24
CA VAL A 118 -13.36 -12.68 0.14
C VAL A 118 -13.03 -11.41 -0.67
N ARG A 119 -14.01 -10.55 -0.92
CA ARG A 119 -13.83 -9.24 -1.55
C ARG A 119 -13.02 -8.26 -0.68
N SER A 120 -13.10 -8.33 0.64
CA SER A 120 -12.23 -7.57 1.54
C SER A 120 -10.75 -7.94 1.38
N TYR A 121 -10.45 -9.18 1.00
CA TYR A 121 -9.10 -9.62 0.63
C TYR A 121 -8.62 -8.99 -0.67
N PHE A 122 -9.52 -8.89 -1.66
CA PHE A 122 -9.22 -8.32 -2.98
C PHE A 122 -9.57 -6.85 -3.06
N GLY A 123 -10.28 -6.31 -2.06
CA GLY A 123 -10.80 -4.95 -1.98
C GLY A 123 -11.81 -4.64 -3.09
N ASP A 124 -12.81 -3.89 -2.76
CA ASP A 124 -13.73 -3.35 -3.76
C ASP A 124 -13.97 -1.85 -3.45
N VAL A 125 -13.14 -1.02 -4.07
CA VAL A 125 -13.24 0.44 -3.93
C VAL A 125 -14.64 0.94 -4.30
N LEU A 126 -15.35 0.19 -5.17
CA LEU A 126 -16.68 0.54 -5.65
C LEU A 126 -17.75 0.47 -4.55
N LEU A 127 -17.53 -0.34 -3.51
CA LEU A 127 -18.46 -0.54 -2.39
C LEU A 127 -18.17 0.36 -1.18
N THR A 128 -17.30 1.36 -1.32
CA THR A 128 -16.93 2.26 -0.21
C THR A 128 -18.12 3.13 0.20
N THR A 129 -18.50 3.05 1.48
CA THR A 129 -19.56 3.88 2.06
C THR A 129 -19.06 5.31 2.32
N PRO A 130 -19.95 6.34 2.31
CA PRO A 130 -19.57 7.73 2.60
C PRO A 130 -18.90 7.90 3.97
N ASP A 131 -19.34 7.14 4.98
CA ASP A 131 -18.77 7.19 6.33
C ASP A 131 -17.33 6.68 6.37
N LEU A 132 -17.06 5.59 5.65
CA LEU A 132 -15.71 5.05 5.52
C LEU A 132 -14.81 6.02 4.73
N PHE A 133 -15.35 6.68 3.71
CA PHE A 133 -14.64 7.72 2.96
C PHE A 133 -14.17 8.83 3.90
N LEU A 134 -15.07 9.40 4.72
CA LEU A 134 -14.75 10.46 5.65
C LEU A 134 -13.69 10.00 6.67
N LEU A 135 -13.86 8.81 7.22
CA LEU A 135 -12.92 8.24 8.20
C LEU A 135 -11.51 8.10 7.62
N VAL A 136 -11.40 7.62 6.38
CA VAL A 136 -10.12 7.49 5.65
C VAL A 136 -9.46 8.86 5.44
N VAL A 137 -10.22 9.85 4.97
CA VAL A 137 -9.70 11.20 4.72
C VAL A 137 -9.20 11.84 6.02
N ILE A 138 -9.96 11.73 7.11
CA ILE A 138 -9.55 12.23 8.43
C ILE A 138 -8.28 11.53 8.90
N THR A 139 -8.21 10.22 8.76
CA THR A 139 -7.03 9.44 9.19
C THR A 139 -5.78 9.81 8.39
N LEU A 140 -5.89 9.91 7.05
CA LEU A 140 -4.78 10.35 6.21
C LEU A 140 -4.33 11.77 6.53
N ALA A 141 -5.27 12.69 6.77
CA ALA A 141 -4.95 14.05 7.18
C ALA A 141 -4.24 14.10 8.53
N ALA A 142 -4.69 13.30 9.50
CA ALA A 142 -4.06 13.18 10.82
C ALA A 142 -2.64 12.60 10.72
N LEU A 143 -2.44 11.55 9.92
CA LEU A 143 -1.12 10.96 9.68
C LEU A 143 -0.18 11.93 8.99
N LEU A 144 -0.66 12.69 8.01
CA LEU A 144 0.10 13.73 7.33
C LEU A 144 0.49 14.85 8.30
N LEU A 145 -0.45 15.32 9.12
CA LEU A 145 -0.19 16.34 10.14
C LEU A 145 0.87 15.86 11.13
N LEU A 146 0.76 14.63 11.64
CA LEU A 146 1.77 14.02 12.51
C LEU A 146 3.14 13.94 11.83
N ALA A 147 3.19 13.50 10.57
CA ALA A 147 4.43 13.44 9.80
C ALA A 147 5.07 14.83 9.62
N LEU A 148 4.27 15.87 9.41
CA LEU A 148 4.74 17.25 9.28
C LEU A 148 5.24 17.81 10.62
N LEU A 149 4.55 17.53 11.72
CA LEU A 149 4.95 17.96 13.07
C LEU A 149 6.28 17.32 13.48
N PHE A 150 6.44 16.03 13.25
CA PHE A 150 7.63 15.28 13.62
C PHE A 150 8.68 15.16 12.50
N ARG A 151 8.53 15.94 11.40
CA ARG A 151 9.38 15.83 10.19
C ARG A 151 10.88 15.86 10.47
N LYS A 152 11.33 16.72 11.41
CA LYS A 152 12.76 16.83 11.74
C LYS A 152 13.26 15.56 12.44
N ALA A 153 12.50 15.05 13.41
CA ALA A 153 12.84 13.82 14.11
C ALA A 153 12.80 12.60 13.17
N ILE A 154 11.81 12.54 12.28
CA ILE A 154 11.69 11.46 11.28
C ILE A 154 12.88 11.49 10.31
N ILE A 155 13.26 12.65 9.77
CA ILE A 155 14.40 12.76 8.84
C ILE A 155 15.70 12.36 9.53
N LEU A 156 15.93 12.85 10.75
CA LEU A 156 17.14 12.52 11.50
C LEU A 156 17.20 11.01 11.79
N TRP A 157 16.10 10.41 12.24
CA TRP A 157 16.00 8.98 12.47
C TRP A 157 16.19 8.15 11.19
N LEU A 158 15.72 8.62 10.03
CA LEU A 158 15.90 7.94 8.74
C LEU A 158 17.36 7.90 8.28
N ILE A 159 18.13 8.95 8.60
CA ILE A 159 19.54 9.07 8.22
C ILE A 159 20.39 8.20 9.17
N ASP A 160 20.30 8.47 10.47
CA ASP A 160 21.04 7.74 11.50
C ASP A 160 20.27 7.71 12.82
N SER A 161 20.06 6.48 13.35
CA SER A 161 19.38 6.27 14.64
C SER A 161 20.21 6.75 15.82
N ASP A 162 21.54 6.63 15.72
CA ASP A 162 22.45 6.96 16.82
C ASP A 162 22.60 8.49 16.90
N GLU A 163 22.69 9.20 15.78
CA GLU A 163 22.65 10.66 15.74
C GLU A 163 21.31 11.20 16.27
N ALA A 164 20.20 10.55 15.93
CA ALA A 164 18.88 10.93 16.45
C ALA A 164 18.82 10.77 17.98
N LEU A 165 19.42 9.72 18.53
CA LEU A 165 19.51 9.49 19.97
C LEU A 165 20.35 10.57 20.67
N LEU A 166 21.52 10.92 20.09
CA LEU A 166 22.40 11.97 20.58
C LEU A 166 21.74 13.35 20.52
N ALA A 167 20.89 13.59 19.54
CA ALA A 167 20.08 14.81 19.42
C ALA A 167 18.89 14.85 20.40
N GLY A 168 18.76 13.88 21.31
CA GLY A 168 17.70 13.81 22.31
C GLY A 168 16.36 13.29 21.80
N VAL A 169 16.31 12.73 20.58
CA VAL A 169 15.11 12.11 20.04
C VAL A 169 14.88 10.75 20.73
N ARG A 170 13.70 10.51 21.24
CA ARG A 170 13.30 9.22 21.80
C ARG A 170 13.02 8.23 20.67
N VAL A 171 14.07 7.65 20.08
CA VAL A 171 14.02 6.78 18.90
C VAL A 171 13.02 5.64 19.07
N ALA A 172 12.96 4.99 20.24
CA ALA A 172 12.03 3.89 20.49
C ALA A 172 10.55 4.30 20.36
N TRP A 173 10.19 5.52 20.82
CA TRP A 173 8.84 6.05 20.67
C TRP A 173 8.54 6.47 19.23
N LEU A 174 9.54 6.98 18.53
CA LEU A 174 9.40 7.36 17.11
C LEU A 174 9.20 6.13 16.24
N GLU A 175 9.97 5.06 16.48
CA GLU A 175 9.81 3.77 15.79
C GLU A 175 8.44 3.16 16.04
N PHE A 176 7.99 3.15 17.29
CA PHE A 176 6.66 2.64 17.64
C PHE A 176 5.55 3.49 17.00
N GLY A 177 5.68 4.83 17.05
CA GLY A 177 4.74 5.74 16.41
C GLY A 177 4.69 5.58 14.88
N PHE A 178 5.84 5.41 14.23
CA PHE A 178 5.91 5.12 12.81
C PHE A 178 5.26 3.77 12.46
N PHE A 179 5.53 2.74 13.25
CA PHE A 179 4.90 1.44 13.09
C PHE A 179 3.38 1.51 13.23
N LEU A 180 2.89 2.24 14.24
CA LEU A 180 1.46 2.44 14.46
C LEU A 180 0.81 3.19 13.29
N ALA A 181 1.47 4.26 12.80
CA ALA A 181 1.03 5.02 11.64
C ALA A 181 0.96 4.15 10.37
N LEU A 182 1.99 3.33 10.14
CA LEU A 182 2.04 2.37 9.03
C LEU A 182 0.92 1.33 9.15
N SER A 183 0.71 0.75 10.32
CA SER A 183 -0.35 -0.22 10.57
C SER A 183 -1.74 0.36 10.38
N LEU A 184 -1.97 1.59 10.86
CA LEU A 184 -3.24 2.30 10.70
C LEU A 184 -3.52 2.63 9.23
N ALA A 185 -2.52 3.12 8.49
CA ALA A 185 -2.64 3.40 7.06
C ALA A 185 -2.93 2.13 6.27
N ILE A 186 -2.24 1.03 6.57
CA ILE A 186 -2.45 -0.28 5.94
C ILE A 186 -3.84 -0.84 6.28
N ALA A 187 -4.29 -0.72 7.53
CA ALA A 187 -5.61 -1.20 7.93
C ALA A 187 -6.73 -0.44 7.19
N MET A 188 -6.60 0.88 7.08
CA MET A 188 -7.54 1.71 6.31
C MET A 188 -7.52 1.40 4.83
N ALA A 189 -6.32 1.33 4.23
CA ALA A 189 -6.17 1.02 2.82
C ALA A 189 -6.65 -0.41 2.51
N GLY A 190 -6.38 -1.37 3.39
CA GLY A 190 -6.81 -2.75 3.23
C GLY A 190 -8.33 -2.92 3.18
N ARG A 191 -9.08 -2.10 3.90
CA ARG A 191 -10.55 -2.11 3.87
C ARG A 191 -11.14 -1.53 2.58
N VAL A 192 -10.46 -0.57 1.97
CA VAL A 192 -10.93 0.10 0.74
C VAL A 192 -10.36 -0.57 -0.50
N LEU A 193 -9.05 -0.79 -0.52
CA LEU A 193 -8.32 -1.29 -1.68
C LEU A 193 -8.15 -2.82 -1.67
N GLY A 194 -8.23 -3.43 -0.49
CA GLY A 194 -7.87 -4.83 -0.26
C GLY A 194 -6.42 -5.05 0.14
N GLY A 195 -6.15 -6.17 0.80
CA GLY A 195 -4.85 -6.47 1.40
C GLY A 195 -3.73 -6.56 0.35
N PHE A 196 -3.94 -7.29 -0.75
CA PHE A 196 -2.92 -7.47 -1.79
C PHE A 196 -2.60 -6.16 -2.53
N GLN A 197 -3.62 -5.37 -2.86
CA GLN A 197 -3.41 -4.08 -3.52
C GLN A 197 -2.69 -3.11 -2.57
N THR A 198 -3.05 -3.07 -1.29
CA THR A 198 -2.37 -2.26 -0.28
C THR A 198 -0.89 -2.66 -0.15
N ALA A 199 -0.59 -3.96 -0.10
CA ALA A 199 0.79 -4.45 -0.09
C ALA A 199 1.57 -3.98 -1.33
N ALA A 200 0.98 -4.09 -2.52
CA ALA A 200 1.59 -3.61 -3.76
C ALA A 200 1.84 -2.09 -3.74
N GLN A 201 0.88 -1.31 -3.23
CA GLN A 201 0.99 0.15 -3.11
C GLN A 201 2.07 0.61 -2.13
N VAL A 202 2.31 -0.14 -1.05
CA VAL A 202 3.38 0.17 -0.10
C VAL A 202 4.75 -0.21 -0.67
N VAL A 203 4.86 -1.34 -1.37
CA VAL A 203 6.17 -1.88 -1.75
C VAL A 203 6.64 -1.37 -3.11
N ILE A 204 5.82 -1.43 -4.16
CA ILE A 204 6.26 -1.18 -5.53
C ILE A 204 6.68 0.27 -5.76
N PRO A 205 5.88 1.30 -5.42
CA PRO A 205 6.26 2.69 -5.67
C PRO A 205 7.50 3.11 -4.87
N GLY A 206 7.60 2.64 -3.62
CA GLY A 206 8.76 2.91 -2.77
C GLY A 206 10.05 2.33 -3.35
N TYR A 207 10.00 1.08 -3.80
CA TYR A 207 11.15 0.41 -4.42
C TYR A 207 11.64 1.15 -5.68
N ILE A 208 10.71 1.54 -6.56
CA ILE A 208 11.05 2.26 -7.77
C ILE A 208 11.64 3.63 -7.45
N GLY A 209 10.98 4.39 -6.56
CA GLY A 209 11.40 5.75 -6.19
C GLY A 209 12.82 5.79 -5.65
N LEU A 210 13.17 4.85 -4.77
CA LEU A 210 14.52 4.77 -4.19
C LEU A 210 15.59 4.28 -5.17
N ARG A 211 15.21 3.49 -6.17
CA ARG A 211 16.13 3.02 -7.22
C ARG A 211 16.33 4.03 -8.35
N ALA A 212 15.29 4.76 -8.70
CA ALA A 212 15.32 5.69 -9.82
C ALA A 212 15.96 7.05 -9.45
N LEU A 213 15.88 7.46 -8.18
CA LEU A 213 16.22 8.81 -7.76
C LEU A 213 17.24 8.80 -6.62
N ARG A 214 18.13 9.80 -6.65
CA ARG A 214 19.24 9.92 -5.68
C ARG A 214 18.86 10.67 -4.39
N SER A 215 17.74 11.41 -4.39
CA SER A 215 17.31 12.17 -3.21
C SER A 215 16.01 11.60 -2.64
N LEU A 216 15.94 11.53 -1.32
CA LEU A 216 14.75 11.02 -0.62
C LEU A 216 13.49 11.84 -0.96
N ARG A 217 13.63 13.18 -1.07
CA ARG A 217 12.50 14.05 -1.43
C ARG A 217 11.96 13.74 -2.82
N ALA A 218 12.85 13.58 -3.80
CA ALA A 218 12.45 13.22 -5.16
C ALA A 218 11.83 11.82 -5.19
N ALA A 219 12.37 10.86 -4.45
CA ALA A 219 11.81 9.51 -4.33
C ALA A 219 10.40 9.51 -3.75
N LEU A 220 10.13 10.31 -2.70
CA LEU A 220 8.80 10.46 -2.10
C LEU A 220 7.78 11.04 -3.10
N ILE A 221 8.16 12.13 -3.79
CA ILE A 221 7.28 12.78 -4.77
C ILE A 221 7.01 11.83 -5.94
N PHE A 222 8.06 11.21 -6.48
CA PHE A 222 7.93 10.27 -7.59
C PHE A 222 7.06 9.07 -7.22
N ALA A 223 7.30 8.45 -6.06
CA ALA A 223 6.51 7.31 -5.60
C ALA A 223 5.03 7.66 -5.44
N GLY A 224 4.72 8.85 -4.88
CA GLY A 224 3.35 9.34 -4.75
C GLY A 224 2.66 9.56 -6.10
N ILE A 225 3.33 10.27 -7.04
CA ILE A 225 2.79 10.49 -8.38
C ILE A 225 2.61 9.17 -9.13
N PHE A 226 3.62 8.29 -9.08
CA PHE A 226 3.56 6.98 -9.72
C PHE A 226 2.41 6.13 -9.18
N ALA A 227 2.24 6.06 -7.85
CA ALA A 227 1.15 5.34 -7.22
C ALA A 227 -0.22 5.90 -7.62
N ALA A 228 -0.39 7.23 -7.62
CA ALA A 228 -1.63 7.88 -8.04
C ALA A 228 -1.97 7.56 -9.50
N LEU A 229 -1.02 7.75 -10.42
CA LEU A 229 -1.23 7.49 -11.84
C LEU A 229 -1.52 6.03 -12.12
N ALA A 230 -0.76 5.10 -11.54
CA ALA A 230 -0.97 3.66 -11.72
C ALA A 230 -2.34 3.23 -11.17
N THR A 231 -2.76 3.79 -10.03
CA THR A 231 -4.08 3.51 -9.44
C THR A 231 -5.19 4.08 -10.32
N GLY A 232 -5.08 5.32 -10.78
CA GLY A 232 -6.07 5.95 -11.66
C GLY A 232 -6.20 5.21 -12.98
N CYS A 233 -5.08 4.90 -13.65
CA CYS A 233 -5.07 4.16 -14.91
C CYS A 233 -5.62 2.73 -14.72
N GLY A 234 -5.22 2.03 -13.66
CA GLY A 234 -5.69 0.68 -13.36
C GLY A 234 -7.18 0.64 -13.04
N PHE A 235 -7.67 1.64 -12.30
CA PHE A 235 -9.09 1.78 -12.02
C PHE A 235 -9.89 2.01 -13.32
N LEU A 236 -9.48 2.97 -14.13
CA LEU A 236 -10.13 3.25 -15.41
C LEU A 236 -10.11 2.03 -16.35
N ALA A 237 -8.99 1.29 -16.38
CA ALA A 237 -8.90 0.08 -17.17
C ALA A 237 -9.85 -1.03 -16.66
N SER A 238 -10.14 -1.08 -15.36
CA SER A 238 -11.10 -2.06 -14.80
C SER A 238 -12.56 -1.77 -15.14
N LEU A 239 -12.89 -0.52 -15.53
CA LEU A 239 -14.24 -0.17 -15.99
C LEU A 239 -14.55 -0.68 -17.41
N VAL A 240 -13.53 -1.16 -18.13
CA VAL A 240 -13.73 -1.72 -19.46
C VAL A 240 -14.31 -3.13 -19.31
N SER A 241 -15.55 -3.31 -19.76
CA SER A 241 -16.16 -4.64 -19.85
C SER A 241 -15.73 -5.34 -21.13
N VAL A 242 -15.32 -6.59 -21.03
CA VAL A 242 -14.96 -7.39 -22.22
C VAL A 242 -16.15 -8.29 -22.58
N PRO A 243 -16.79 -8.04 -23.75
CA PRO A 243 -17.86 -8.91 -24.23
C PRO A 243 -17.29 -10.27 -24.60
N THR A 244 -17.84 -11.33 -24.03
CA THR A 244 -17.46 -12.73 -24.31
C THR A 244 -18.69 -13.49 -24.79
N ALA A 245 -18.49 -14.60 -25.52
CA ALA A 245 -19.58 -15.42 -26.05
C ALA A 245 -20.54 -15.97 -24.96
N SER A 246 -20.09 -16.03 -23.69
CA SER A 246 -20.86 -16.49 -22.52
C SER A 246 -21.43 -15.35 -21.65
N GLY A 247 -21.21 -14.09 -22.00
CA GLY A 247 -21.64 -12.91 -21.22
C GLY A 247 -20.55 -11.85 -21.10
N THR A 248 -20.84 -10.78 -20.36
CA THR A 248 -19.85 -9.73 -20.06
C THR A 248 -18.97 -10.14 -18.88
N LEU A 249 -17.65 -10.20 -19.11
CA LEU A 249 -16.65 -10.38 -18.05
C LEU A 249 -16.30 -9.03 -17.43
N TYR A 250 -16.44 -8.94 -16.11
CA TYR A 250 -16.01 -7.80 -15.31
C TYR A 250 -14.60 -8.07 -14.76
N ILE A 251 -13.69 -7.13 -14.99
CA ILE A 251 -12.30 -7.24 -14.55
C ILE A 251 -12.20 -6.72 -13.10
N SER A 252 -11.55 -7.48 -12.21
CA SER A 252 -11.32 -7.05 -10.82
C SER A 252 -10.46 -5.79 -10.77
N THR A 253 -10.98 -4.75 -10.12
CA THR A 253 -10.32 -3.44 -10.01
C THR A 253 -8.96 -3.55 -9.31
N SER A 254 -8.88 -4.30 -8.20
CA SER A 254 -7.65 -4.48 -7.45
C SER A 254 -6.57 -5.19 -8.27
N SER A 255 -6.94 -6.25 -8.99
CA SER A 255 -5.98 -6.98 -9.83
C SER A 255 -5.44 -6.12 -10.96
N THR A 256 -6.28 -5.30 -11.59
CA THR A 256 -5.88 -4.41 -12.67
C THR A 256 -4.93 -3.32 -12.18
N ILE A 257 -5.16 -2.77 -10.99
CA ILE A 257 -4.27 -1.78 -10.37
C ILE A 257 -2.92 -2.40 -10.03
N ILE A 258 -2.89 -3.63 -9.48
CA ILE A 258 -1.63 -4.34 -9.20
C ILE A 258 -0.84 -4.59 -10.49
N LEU A 259 -1.53 -5.01 -11.56
CA LEU A 259 -0.88 -5.24 -12.86
C LEU A 259 -0.34 -3.94 -13.47
N THR A 260 -1.06 -2.82 -13.36
CA THR A 260 -0.57 -1.51 -13.82
C THR A 260 0.63 -1.03 -13.02
N LEU A 261 0.68 -1.26 -11.71
CA LEU A 261 1.86 -1.01 -10.88
C LEU A 261 3.05 -1.88 -11.32
N GLY A 262 2.81 -3.17 -11.57
CA GLY A 262 3.83 -4.11 -12.05
C GLY A 262 4.37 -3.74 -13.44
N LEU A 263 3.48 -3.36 -14.35
CA LEU A 263 3.87 -2.88 -15.68
C LEU A 263 4.70 -1.60 -15.59
N GLY A 264 4.27 -0.65 -14.76
CA GLY A 264 5.01 0.57 -14.52
C GLY A 264 6.39 0.33 -13.92
N LEU A 265 6.52 -0.62 -12.97
CA LEU A 265 7.82 -1.08 -12.45
C LEU A 265 8.71 -1.58 -13.59
N PHE A 266 8.18 -2.45 -14.45
CA PHE A 266 8.92 -3.01 -15.59
C PHE A 266 9.39 -1.93 -16.56
N LEU A 267 8.51 -0.97 -16.91
CA LEU A 267 8.83 0.14 -17.81
C LEU A 267 9.94 1.04 -17.25
N VAL A 268 9.84 1.42 -15.97
CA VAL A 268 10.89 2.23 -15.32
C VAL A 268 12.20 1.48 -15.25
N TRP A 269 12.18 0.19 -14.90
CA TRP A 269 13.39 -0.64 -14.86
C TRP A 269 14.05 -0.76 -16.25
N MET A 270 13.23 -0.96 -17.30
CA MET A 270 13.73 -1.02 -18.69
C MET A 270 14.33 0.32 -19.12
N GLY A 271 13.67 1.43 -18.79
CA GLY A 271 14.18 2.79 -19.03
C GLY A 271 15.54 3.04 -18.36
N MET A 272 15.69 2.65 -17.10
CA MET A 272 16.97 2.76 -16.38
C MET A 272 18.08 1.94 -17.01
N LYS A 273 17.79 0.72 -17.51
CA LYS A 273 18.79 -0.10 -18.23
C LYS A 273 19.22 0.51 -19.56
N VAL A 274 18.28 1.08 -20.31
CA VAL A 274 18.58 1.71 -21.62
C VAL A 274 19.42 2.98 -21.40
N LEU A 275 19.03 3.83 -20.46
CA LEU A 275 19.75 5.06 -20.12
C LEU A 275 21.15 4.76 -19.54
N GLY A 276 21.29 3.75 -18.69
CA GLY A 276 22.58 3.33 -18.13
C GLY A 276 23.54 2.77 -19.21
N ARG A 277 23.02 2.10 -20.24
CA ARG A 277 23.82 1.65 -21.39
C ARG A 277 24.25 2.80 -22.30
N ALA A 278 23.40 3.80 -22.49
CA ALA A 278 23.72 4.98 -23.28
C ALA A 278 24.85 5.83 -22.62
N GLY A 279 24.85 5.94 -21.27
CA GLY A 279 25.90 6.62 -20.52
C GLY A 279 27.27 5.93 -20.59
N CYS A 280 27.31 4.58 -20.62
CA CYS A 280 28.57 3.83 -20.78
C CYS A 280 29.13 3.86 -22.20
N SER A 281 28.27 3.98 -23.21
CA SER A 281 28.71 4.06 -24.62
C SER A 281 29.37 5.39 -24.96
N GLY A 282 28.88 6.49 -24.33
CA GLY A 282 29.46 7.83 -24.54
C GLY A 282 30.84 8.01 -23.88
N ALA A 283 31.11 7.31 -22.77
CA ALA A 283 32.40 7.41 -22.07
C ALA A 283 33.55 6.68 -22.76
N LYS A 284 33.27 5.72 -23.65
CA LYS A 284 34.31 5.00 -24.41
C LYS A 284 34.73 5.70 -25.71
N ALA A 285 34.00 6.68 -26.19
CA ALA A 285 34.29 7.41 -27.42
C ALA A 285 35.21 8.64 -27.23
N GLY A 286 35.63 8.96 -26.01
CA GLY A 286 36.37 10.15 -25.66
C GLY A 286 37.80 9.96 -25.12
N SER A 287 38.46 8.80 -25.35
CA SER A 287 39.90 8.66 -25.10
C SER A 287 40.71 8.95 -26.39
N PRO A 288 41.34 10.12 -26.54
CA PRO A 288 42.31 10.29 -27.61
C PRO A 288 43.58 9.49 -27.31
N SER A 289 43.99 8.72 -28.29
CA SER A 289 45.29 8.05 -28.39
C SER A 289 46.45 9.04 -28.40
#